data_4b08ee1cbca049fa20063deb50ff04a6
#
_entry.id   4b08ee1cbca049fa20063deb50ff04a6
#
_cell.length_a   1.000
_cell.length_b   1.000
_cell.length_c   1.000
_cell.angle_alpha   90.00
_cell.angle_beta   90.00
_cell.angle_gamma   90.00
#
_symmetry.space_group_name_H-M   'P 1'
#
loop_
_entity.id
_entity.type
_entity.pdbx_description
1 polymer ?
#
loop_
_entity_poly.entity_id
_entity_poly.type
_entity_poly.pdbx_seq_one_letter_code
_entity_poly.pdbx_strand_id
1 'polypeptide(L)'
;YINPTVNFVIGGPDGDSGLTGRKIIVDTYGGAAPHGGGAFSGKDPTKVDRSAAYASRYLAKNIVASKIADKCLIQLAYAIGVSKPLSIYVDLFSNDEEKNKHVETLIKDNFDLSPRGIREMLGLNKPIYEKSAAYGHFGREPESNGAFSWEKTDKSSIFCLLYTSDAADETG
;
A
#
# COMPACT_ATOMS: atom_id res chain seq x y z
N TYR A 1 25.31 0.87 -7.35
CA TYR A 1 25.66 1.87 -6.33
C TYR A 1 26.52 1.23 -5.26
N ILE A 2 27.60 1.90 -4.87
CA ILE A 2 28.45 1.51 -3.74
C ILE A 2 28.27 2.57 -2.66
N ASN A 3 27.86 2.17 -1.44
CA ASN A 3 27.58 3.06 -0.30
C ASN A 3 26.68 4.25 -0.67
N PRO A 4 25.44 4.05 -1.13
CA PRO A 4 24.54 5.12 -1.57
C PRO A 4 24.17 6.09 -0.44
N THR A 5 24.33 5.68 0.82
CA THR A 5 24.11 6.52 2.02
C THR A 5 25.36 7.28 2.47
N VAL A 6 26.43 7.24 1.68
CA VAL A 6 27.68 8.01 1.76
C VAL A 6 28.56 7.68 2.96
N ASN A 7 28.04 7.46 4.15
CA ASN A 7 28.84 7.25 5.36
C ASN A 7 28.37 6.04 6.17
N PHE A 8 29.06 4.92 6.01
CA PHE A 8 28.85 3.71 6.80
C PHE A 8 29.92 3.61 7.87
N VAL A 9 29.64 4.12 9.07
CA VAL A 9 30.63 4.27 10.16
C VAL A 9 30.63 3.07 11.09
N ILE A 10 29.44 2.56 11.44
CA ILE A 10 29.27 1.45 12.38
C ILE A 10 28.61 0.28 11.65
N GLY A 11 29.30 -0.85 11.59
CA GLY A 11 28.80 -2.09 10.98
C GLY A 11 28.73 -3.24 11.98
N GLY A 12 28.20 -4.36 11.50
CA GLY A 12 28.09 -5.58 12.30
C GLY A 12 27.09 -5.46 13.46
N PRO A 13 27.26 -6.27 14.53
CA PRO A 13 26.32 -6.32 15.66
C PRO A 13 26.10 -5.00 16.37
N ASP A 14 27.09 -4.12 16.38
CA ASP A 14 26.98 -2.80 17.03
C ASP A 14 26.11 -1.83 16.22
N GLY A 15 26.02 -2.01 14.91
CA GLY A 15 25.18 -1.19 14.04
C GLY A 15 23.74 -1.66 14.01
N ASP A 16 23.53 -2.95 13.90
CA ASP A 16 22.20 -3.58 13.88
C ASP A 16 22.38 -5.06 14.25
N SER A 17 21.88 -5.45 15.40
CA SER A 17 21.92 -6.83 15.85
C SER A 17 20.57 -7.25 16.39
N GLY A 18 19.83 -8.03 15.66
CA GLY A 18 18.64 -8.57 16.24
C GLY A 18 17.75 -9.33 15.25
N LEU A 19 17.38 -10.50 15.67
CA LEU A 19 16.27 -11.23 15.11
C LEU A 19 15.02 -10.75 15.84
N THR A 20 14.16 -10.03 15.13
CA THR A 20 12.83 -9.72 15.64
C THR A 20 11.88 -10.86 15.25
N GLY A 21 10.97 -11.22 16.16
CA GLY A 21 9.93 -12.22 15.89
C GLY A 21 8.88 -11.81 14.86
N ARG A 22 9.19 -10.84 13.99
CA ARG A 22 8.32 -10.32 12.94
C ARG A 22 8.23 -11.34 11.81
N LYS A 23 7.01 -11.82 11.57
CA LYS A 23 6.69 -12.84 10.57
C LYS A 23 5.95 -12.18 9.40
N ILE A 24 6.69 -11.48 8.54
CA ILE A 24 6.16 -10.59 7.50
C ILE A 24 5.15 -11.26 6.56
N ILE A 25 5.34 -12.51 6.24
CA ILE A 25 4.43 -13.25 5.35
C ILE A 25 3.15 -13.64 6.09
N VAL A 26 3.24 -14.08 7.34
CA VAL A 26 2.07 -14.38 8.20
C VAL A 26 1.29 -13.10 8.52
N ASP A 27 1.99 -11.99 8.72
CA ASP A 27 1.39 -10.68 9.01
C ASP A 27 0.57 -10.12 7.84
N THR A 28 0.74 -10.64 6.63
CA THR A 28 0.16 -10.12 5.39
C THR A 28 -0.73 -11.14 4.68
N TYR A 29 -0.24 -11.76 3.61
CA TYR A 29 -1.05 -12.59 2.70
C TYR A 29 -0.73 -14.09 2.77
N GLY A 30 0.13 -14.53 3.68
CA GLY A 30 0.46 -15.95 3.82
C GLY A 30 1.11 -16.58 2.58
N GLY A 31 1.76 -15.76 1.74
CA GLY A 31 2.36 -16.21 0.47
C GLY A 31 1.42 -16.16 -0.74
N ALA A 32 0.16 -15.77 -0.59
CA ALA A 32 -0.79 -15.66 -1.70
C ALA A 32 -0.54 -14.42 -2.60
N ALA A 33 0.23 -13.44 -2.12
CA ALA A 33 0.61 -12.25 -2.88
C ALA A 33 2.07 -11.89 -2.58
N PRO A 34 2.76 -11.18 -3.51
CA PRO A 34 4.09 -10.65 -3.30
C PRO A 34 4.18 -9.75 -2.07
N HIS A 35 5.35 -9.73 -1.45
CA HIS A 35 5.66 -8.87 -0.30
C HIS A 35 6.95 -8.07 -0.56
N GLY A 36 6.97 -6.81 -0.14
CA GLY A 36 8.14 -5.94 -0.32
C GLY A 36 9.33 -6.26 0.60
N GLY A 37 9.18 -7.18 1.56
CA GLY A 37 10.24 -7.65 2.46
C GLY A 37 10.35 -6.90 3.78
N GLY A 38 9.68 -5.74 3.93
CA GLY A 38 9.70 -4.95 5.16
C GLY A 38 8.74 -5.46 6.24
N ALA A 39 9.20 -5.60 7.47
CA ALA A 39 8.33 -5.91 8.60
C ALA A 39 7.53 -4.66 9.01
N PHE A 40 6.32 -4.86 9.54
CA PHE A 40 5.42 -3.78 9.97
C PHE A 40 5.53 -3.48 11.46
N SER A 41 5.26 -4.47 12.29
CA SER A 41 5.31 -4.32 13.75
C SER A 41 6.69 -3.89 14.22
N GLY A 42 6.74 -2.97 15.18
CA GLY A 42 7.97 -2.36 15.66
C GLY A 42 8.46 -1.15 14.86
N LYS A 43 7.88 -0.85 13.68
CA LYS A 43 8.13 0.38 12.93
C LYS A 43 7.03 1.40 13.19
N ASP A 44 7.41 2.66 13.32
CA ASP A 44 6.45 3.75 13.36
C ASP A 44 5.85 4.01 11.94
N PRO A 45 4.73 4.73 11.82
CA PRO A 45 4.05 4.93 10.54
C PRO A 45 4.79 5.86 9.56
N THR A 46 5.93 6.43 9.93
CA THR A 46 6.77 7.19 8.99
C THR A 46 7.55 6.28 8.05
N LYS A 47 7.68 5.00 8.40
CA LYS A 47 8.40 3.99 7.62
C LYS A 47 7.51 3.45 6.51
N VAL A 48 7.93 3.65 5.27
CA VAL A 48 7.17 3.22 4.07
C VAL A 48 6.99 1.71 3.98
N ASP A 49 7.90 0.91 4.54
CA ASP A 49 7.73 -0.54 4.65
C ASP A 49 6.39 -0.92 5.28
N ARG A 50 5.93 -0.14 6.25
CA ARG A 50 4.63 -0.30 6.91
C ARG A 50 3.54 0.52 6.22
N SER A 51 3.71 1.83 6.13
CA SER A 51 2.66 2.74 5.66
C SER A 51 2.31 2.55 4.19
N ALA A 52 3.29 2.33 3.31
CA ALA A 52 3.02 2.11 1.90
C ALA A 52 2.36 0.74 1.64
N ALA A 53 2.68 -0.29 2.41
CA ALA A 53 1.99 -1.57 2.33
C ALA A 53 0.51 -1.44 2.75
N TYR A 54 0.21 -0.63 3.76
CA TYR A 54 -1.18 -0.31 4.14
C TYR A 54 -1.90 0.50 3.06
N ALA A 55 -1.21 1.48 2.46
CA ALA A 55 -1.77 2.25 1.34
C ALA A 55 -2.05 1.37 0.12
N SER A 56 -1.12 0.48 -0.25
CA SER A 56 -1.33 -0.48 -1.34
C SER A 56 -2.54 -1.40 -1.06
N ARG A 57 -2.69 -1.87 0.18
CA ARG A 57 -3.86 -2.65 0.60
C ARG A 57 -5.15 -1.87 0.47
N TYR A 58 -5.17 -0.63 0.95
CA TYR A 58 -6.32 0.27 0.88
C TYR A 58 -6.75 0.52 -0.57
N LEU A 59 -5.80 0.87 -1.43
CA LEU A 59 -6.06 1.13 -2.85
C LEU A 59 -6.57 -0.12 -3.55
N ALA A 60 -5.91 -1.27 -3.40
CA ALA A 60 -6.32 -2.53 -4.01
C ALA A 60 -7.74 -2.94 -3.61
N LYS A 61 -8.10 -2.77 -2.32
CA LYS A 61 -9.46 -3.04 -1.85
C LYS A 61 -10.50 -2.12 -2.48
N ASN A 62 -10.19 -0.83 -2.61
CA ASN A 62 -11.11 0.13 -3.25
C ASN A 62 -11.29 -0.17 -4.75
N ILE A 63 -10.23 -0.57 -5.45
CA ILE A 63 -10.28 -0.99 -6.86
C ILE A 63 -11.18 -2.22 -7.02
N VAL A 64 -10.97 -3.26 -6.21
CA VAL A 64 -11.81 -4.46 -6.27
C VAL A 64 -13.27 -4.16 -5.86
N ALA A 65 -13.48 -3.31 -4.84
CA ALA A 65 -14.81 -2.90 -4.42
C ALA A 65 -15.57 -2.09 -5.49
N SER A 66 -14.86 -1.40 -6.38
CA SER A 66 -15.46 -0.70 -7.53
C SER A 66 -15.93 -1.65 -8.65
N LYS A 67 -15.61 -2.94 -8.54
CA LYS A 67 -15.90 -4.00 -9.53
C LYS A 67 -15.21 -3.83 -10.88
N ILE A 68 -14.20 -2.98 -10.97
CA ILE A 68 -13.38 -2.82 -12.17
C ILE A 68 -12.50 -4.06 -12.44
N ALA A 69 -12.14 -4.79 -11.38
CA ALA A 69 -11.40 -6.05 -11.44
C ALA A 69 -11.75 -6.95 -10.25
N ASP A 70 -11.64 -8.25 -10.41
CA ASP A 70 -11.83 -9.24 -9.34
C ASP A 70 -10.60 -9.36 -8.43
N LYS A 71 -9.43 -8.99 -8.96
CA LYS A 71 -8.15 -9.01 -8.26
C LYS A 71 -7.34 -7.77 -8.64
N CYS A 72 -6.52 -7.30 -7.71
CA CYS A 72 -5.63 -6.17 -7.95
C CYS A 72 -4.33 -6.35 -7.15
N LEU A 73 -3.20 -6.18 -7.82
CA LEU A 73 -1.89 -6.08 -7.23
C LEU A 73 -1.37 -4.67 -7.41
N ILE A 74 -0.89 -4.05 -6.33
CA ILE A 74 -0.28 -2.72 -6.37
C ILE A 74 1.12 -2.80 -5.77
N GLN A 75 2.09 -2.23 -6.48
CA GLN A 75 3.44 -2.04 -6.01
C GLN A 75 3.79 -0.55 -5.98
N LEU A 76 4.27 -0.09 -4.82
CA LEU A 76 4.78 1.26 -4.64
C LEU A 76 6.29 1.18 -4.39
N ALA A 77 7.07 1.97 -5.13
CA ALA A 77 8.52 2.05 -4.98
C ALA A 77 8.93 3.42 -4.47
N TYR A 78 9.82 3.45 -3.47
CA TYR A 78 10.33 4.69 -2.87
C TYR A 78 11.85 4.72 -2.89
N ALA A 79 12.42 5.93 -2.90
CA ALA A 79 13.83 6.15 -2.67
C ALA A 79 14.03 6.96 -1.37
N ILE A 80 15.12 6.67 -0.67
CA ILE A 80 15.51 7.43 0.53
C ILE A 80 15.71 8.90 0.15
N GLY A 81 15.10 9.79 0.94
CA GLY A 81 15.19 11.24 0.70
C GLY A 81 14.21 11.79 -0.34
N VAL A 82 13.40 10.94 -0.98
CA VAL A 82 12.37 11.36 -1.94
C VAL A 82 11.00 11.08 -1.37
N SER A 83 10.19 12.12 -1.18
CA SER A 83 8.87 12.00 -0.53
C SER A 83 7.81 11.35 -1.41
N LYS A 84 7.88 11.54 -2.74
CA LYS A 84 6.94 10.92 -3.68
C LYS A 84 7.42 9.54 -4.08
N PRO A 85 6.50 8.58 -4.33
CA PRO A 85 6.88 7.30 -4.89
C PRO A 85 7.57 7.48 -6.25
N LEU A 86 8.62 6.71 -6.50
CA LEU A 86 9.32 6.69 -7.78
C LEU A 86 8.48 6.05 -8.88
N SER A 87 7.71 5.02 -8.51
CA SER A 87 6.79 4.34 -9.41
C SER A 87 5.60 3.79 -8.67
N ILE A 88 4.50 3.72 -9.37
CA ILE A 88 3.28 3.02 -9.00
C ILE A 88 3.06 2.01 -10.10
N TYR A 89 2.91 0.75 -9.75
CA TYR A 89 2.58 -0.33 -10.67
C TYR A 89 1.27 -0.96 -10.24
N VAL A 90 0.38 -1.16 -11.20
CA VAL A 90 -0.92 -1.79 -10.99
C VAL A 90 -1.05 -2.97 -11.94
N ASP A 91 -1.47 -4.12 -11.42
CA ASP A 91 -1.87 -5.28 -12.20
C ASP A 91 -3.28 -5.71 -11.78
N LEU A 92 -4.21 -5.62 -12.70
CA LEU A 92 -5.60 -6.02 -12.53
C LEU A 92 -5.83 -7.49 -12.95
N PHE A 93 -4.75 -8.21 -13.25
CA PHE A 93 -4.78 -9.59 -13.76
C PHE A 93 -5.65 -9.75 -15.02
N SER A 94 -5.74 -8.68 -15.82
CA SER A 94 -6.38 -8.65 -17.13
C SER A 94 -5.30 -8.46 -18.21
N ASN A 95 -5.62 -8.85 -19.46
CA ASN A 95 -4.71 -8.62 -20.59
C ASN A 95 -4.79 -7.18 -21.13
N ASP A 96 -5.40 -6.27 -20.39
CA ASP A 96 -5.64 -4.87 -20.77
C ASP A 96 -4.63 -3.95 -20.04
N GLU A 97 -3.53 -3.67 -20.73
CA GLU A 97 -2.49 -2.77 -20.21
C GLU A 97 -2.95 -1.31 -20.12
N GLU A 98 -3.87 -0.87 -21.02
CA GLU A 98 -4.39 0.50 -21.00
C GLU A 98 -5.21 0.73 -19.74
N LYS A 99 -6.00 -0.24 -19.35
CA LYS A 99 -6.78 -0.23 -18.11
C LYS A 99 -5.86 -0.16 -16.87
N ASN A 100 -4.78 -0.92 -16.84
CA ASN A 100 -3.80 -0.85 -15.77
C ASN A 100 -3.19 0.56 -15.65
N LYS A 101 -2.74 1.13 -16.78
CA LYS A 101 -2.16 2.49 -16.83
C LYS A 101 -3.17 3.57 -16.44
N HIS A 102 -4.41 3.40 -16.84
CA HIS A 102 -5.48 4.34 -16.46
C HIS A 102 -5.69 4.33 -14.94
N VAL A 103 -5.76 3.16 -14.32
CA VAL A 103 -5.87 3.04 -12.85
C VAL A 103 -4.65 3.64 -12.16
N GLU A 104 -3.44 3.43 -12.68
CA GLU A 104 -2.23 4.08 -12.16
C GLU A 104 -2.33 5.61 -12.19
N THR A 105 -2.89 6.17 -13.26
CA THR A 105 -3.11 7.61 -13.40
C THR A 105 -4.15 8.11 -12.39
N LEU A 106 -5.27 7.40 -12.24
CA LEU A 106 -6.28 7.73 -11.22
C LEU A 106 -5.69 7.73 -9.81
N ILE A 107 -4.82 6.78 -9.50
CA ILE A 107 -4.14 6.74 -8.20
C ILE A 107 -3.24 7.96 -8.04
N LYS A 108 -2.44 8.33 -9.04
CA LYS A 108 -1.53 9.48 -9.00
C LYS A 108 -2.28 10.80 -8.80
N ASP A 109 -3.43 10.93 -9.44
CA ASP A 109 -4.18 12.20 -9.46
C ASP A 109 -5.04 12.39 -8.20
N ASN A 110 -5.47 11.31 -7.57
CA ASN A 110 -6.42 11.38 -6.46
C ASN A 110 -5.83 11.08 -5.08
N PHE A 111 -4.59 10.56 -5.00
CA PHE A 111 -4.00 10.14 -3.72
C PHE A 111 -2.60 10.73 -3.52
N ASP A 112 -2.39 11.38 -2.39
CA ASP A 112 -1.04 11.74 -1.95
C ASP A 112 -0.38 10.54 -1.28
N LEU A 113 0.48 9.86 -2.03
CA LEU A 113 1.24 8.70 -1.58
C LEU A 113 2.60 9.05 -0.98
N SER A 114 2.83 10.31 -0.63
CA SER A 114 3.96 10.66 0.24
C SER A 114 3.79 10.00 1.63
N PRO A 115 4.86 9.73 2.38
CA PRO A 115 4.76 9.18 3.74
C PRO A 115 3.83 9.99 4.65
N ARG A 116 3.80 11.31 4.48
CA ARG A 116 2.89 12.21 5.20
C ARG A 116 1.44 12.01 4.73
N GLY A 117 1.20 12.04 3.43
CA GLY A 117 -0.13 11.89 2.84
C GLY A 117 -0.76 10.55 3.22
N ILE A 118 0.00 9.46 3.20
CA ILE A 118 -0.48 8.15 3.64
C ILE A 118 -0.90 8.17 5.12
N ARG A 119 -0.07 8.75 6.00
CA ARG A 119 -0.39 8.84 7.43
C ARG A 119 -1.65 9.63 7.71
N GLU A 120 -1.84 10.73 6.99
CA GLU A 120 -3.03 11.57 7.09
C GLU A 120 -4.27 10.84 6.53
N MET A 121 -4.17 10.28 5.34
CA MET A 121 -5.25 9.54 4.66
C MET A 121 -5.77 8.36 5.49
N LEU A 122 -4.89 7.56 6.06
CA LEU A 122 -5.24 6.36 6.81
C LEU A 122 -5.33 6.60 8.33
N GLY A 123 -5.07 7.83 8.81
CA GLY A 123 -5.11 8.18 10.23
C GLY A 123 -4.08 7.42 11.08
N LEU A 124 -2.90 7.13 10.51
CA LEU A 124 -1.88 6.26 11.12
C LEU A 124 -1.16 6.88 12.33
N ASN A 125 -1.38 8.14 12.64
CA ASN A 125 -0.79 8.79 13.83
C ASN A 125 -1.58 8.51 15.14
N LYS A 126 -2.65 7.74 15.05
CA LYS A 126 -3.46 7.32 16.21
C LYS A 126 -2.90 6.06 16.87
N PRO A 127 -3.18 5.78 18.14
CA PRO A 127 -2.75 4.56 18.83
C PRO A 127 -3.62 3.35 18.43
N ILE A 128 -3.48 2.89 17.17
CA ILE A 128 -4.36 1.88 16.55
C ILE A 128 -3.67 0.52 16.32
N TYR A 129 -2.44 0.34 16.82
CA TYR A 129 -1.58 -0.77 16.40
C TYR A 129 -1.64 -2.00 17.31
N GLU A 130 -2.18 -1.90 18.51
CA GLU A 130 -2.25 -3.01 19.47
C GLU A 130 -2.89 -4.26 18.85
N LYS A 131 -4.04 -4.10 18.21
CA LYS A 131 -4.78 -5.20 17.59
C LYS A 131 -4.09 -5.78 16.35
N SER A 132 -3.22 -5.02 15.69
CA SER A 132 -2.45 -5.50 14.54
C SER A 132 -1.23 -6.35 14.95
N ALA A 133 -0.87 -6.36 16.24
CA ALA A 133 0.25 -7.15 16.76
C ALA A 133 -0.03 -8.67 16.80
N ALA A 134 -1.29 -9.07 16.65
CA ALA A 134 -1.71 -10.48 16.64
C ALA A 134 -2.66 -10.76 15.46
N TYR A 135 -2.58 -11.98 14.92
CA TYR A 135 -3.44 -12.49 13.84
C TYR A 135 -3.37 -11.72 12.51
N GLY A 136 -2.23 -11.09 12.22
CA GLY A 136 -1.96 -10.41 10.97
C GLY A 136 -2.56 -9.00 10.88
N HIS A 137 -2.13 -8.28 9.84
CA HIS A 137 -2.47 -6.88 9.61
C HIS A 137 -3.60 -6.69 8.59
N PHE A 138 -3.84 -7.70 7.75
CA PHE A 138 -4.81 -7.64 6.66
C PHE A 138 -5.98 -8.60 6.85
N GLY A 139 -7.07 -8.35 6.12
CA GLY A 139 -8.29 -9.17 6.22
C GLY A 139 -9.08 -8.95 7.50
N ARG A 140 -8.92 -7.79 8.13
CA ARG A 140 -9.61 -7.41 9.38
C ARG A 140 -10.73 -6.41 9.09
N GLU A 141 -11.66 -6.28 10.02
CA GLU A 141 -12.72 -5.28 9.90
C GLU A 141 -12.22 -3.91 10.40
N PRO A 142 -12.51 -2.82 9.66
CA PRO A 142 -12.20 -1.46 10.11
C PRO A 142 -12.97 -1.11 11.37
N GLU A 143 -12.31 -0.46 12.34
CA GLU A 143 -12.91 -0.06 13.60
C GLU A 143 -13.17 1.45 13.69
N SER A 144 -14.10 1.85 14.56
CA SER A 144 -14.46 3.27 14.76
C SER A 144 -13.33 4.11 15.34
N ASN A 145 -12.39 3.51 16.09
CA ASN A 145 -11.19 4.17 16.61
C ASN A 145 -10.12 4.44 15.54
N GLY A 146 -10.30 3.90 14.32
CA GLY A 146 -9.38 4.00 13.20
C GLY A 146 -8.47 2.78 12.99
N ALA A 147 -8.56 1.75 13.84
CA ALA A 147 -7.83 0.52 13.63
C ALA A 147 -8.27 -0.14 12.31
N PHE A 148 -7.30 -0.72 11.60
CA PHE A 148 -7.50 -1.33 10.29
C PHE A 148 -8.14 -0.40 9.25
N SER A 149 -7.86 0.92 9.32
CA SER A 149 -8.36 1.92 8.36
C SER A 149 -8.02 1.58 6.89
N TRP A 150 -6.95 0.85 6.67
CA TRP A 150 -6.53 0.36 5.35
C TRP A 150 -7.42 -0.75 4.76
N GLU A 151 -8.38 -1.23 5.52
CA GLU A 151 -9.39 -2.19 5.04
C GLU A 151 -10.69 -1.52 4.56
N LYS A 152 -10.81 -0.18 4.66
CA LYS A 152 -11.98 0.56 4.18
C LYS A 152 -12.06 0.58 2.65
N THR A 153 -13.30 0.68 2.14
CA THR A 153 -13.60 0.77 0.71
C THR A 153 -14.36 2.04 0.34
N ASP A 154 -14.14 3.10 1.11
CA ASP A 154 -14.84 4.38 1.04
C ASP A 154 -14.43 5.28 -0.16
N LYS A 155 -13.44 4.86 -0.94
CA LYS A 155 -12.96 5.55 -2.15
C LYS A 155 -13.20 4.75 -3.43
N SER A 156 -13.99 3.69 -3.38
CA SER A 156 -14.28 2.84 -4.55
C SER A 156 -14.91 3.63 -5.71
N SER A 157 -15.69 4.69 -5.41
CA SER A 157 -16.31 5.54 -6.43
C SER A 157 -15.31 6.24 -7.35
N ILE A 158 -14.07 6.49 -6.91
CA ILE A 158 -13.03 7.08 -7.76
C ILE A 158 -12.71 6.18 -8.96
N PHE A 159 -12.81 4.86 -8.77
CA PHE A 159 -12.52 3.87 -9.80
C PHE A 159 -13.75 3.46 -10.62
N CYS A 160 -14.97 3.82 -10.20
CA CYS A 160 -16.21 3.50 -10.92
C CYS A 160 -16.37 4.31 -12.21
N LEU A 161 -15.69 5.43 -12.37
CA LEU A 161 -15.85 6.36 -13.49
C LEU A 161 -15.38 5.79 -14.86
N LEU A 162 -14.68 4.66 -14.85
CA LEU A 162 -14.25 3.99 -16.08
C LEU A 162 -15.37 3.37 -16.91
N TYR A 163 -16.49 3.02 -16.28
CA TYR A 163 -17.57 2.29 -16.95
C TYR A 163 -18.58 3.19 -17.70
N THR A 164 -18.52 4.50 -17.47
CA THR A 164 -19.49 5.44 -18.06
C THR A 164 -19.01 6.12 -19.34
N SER A 165 -17.71 6.09 -19.66
CA SER A 165 -17.18 6.69 -20.89
C SER A 165 -17.27 5.75 -22.09
N ASP A 166 -17.11 4.43 -21.88
CA ASP A 166 -17.20 3.47 -23.00
C ASP A 166 -18.64 3.12 -23.41
N ALA A 167 -19.62 3.32 -22.51
CA ALA A 167 -21.02 3.06 -22.81
C ALA A 167 -21.70 4.20 -23.65
N ALA A 168 -21.03 5.35 -23.79
CA ALA A 168 -21.55 6.47 -24.57
C ALA A 168 -21.16 6.44 -26.04
N ASP A 169 -20.19 5.62 -26.45
CA ASP A 169 -19.72 5.55 -27.85
C ASP A 169 -20.32 4.38 -28.65
N GLU A 170 -21.13 3.49 -28.03
CA GLU A 170 -21.78 2.40 -28.76
C GLU A 170 -23.24 2.70 -29.24
N THR A 171 -23.71 3.93 -29.09
CA THR A 171 -25.03 4.36 -29.63
C THR A 171 -24.87 5.52 -30.61
N GLY A 172 -24.14 5.25 -31.69
CA GLY A 172 -24.06 6.14 -32.85
C GLY A 172 -24.32 5.35 -34.13
#